data_9de2adbed0becbe172ac46cd72bf64fd
#
_entry.id   9de2adbed0becbe172ac46cd72bf64fd
#
_cell.length_a   1.000
_cell.length_b   1.000
_cell.length_c   1.000
_cell.angle_alpha   90.00
_cell.angle_beta   90.00
_cell.angle_gamma   90.00
#
_symmetry.space_group_name_H-M   'P 1'
#
loop_
_entity.id
_entity.type
_entity.pdbx_description
1 polymer ?
#
loop_
_entity_poly.entity_id
_entity_poly.type
_entity_poly.pdbx_seq_one_letter_code
_entity_poly.pdbx_strand_id
1 'polypeptide(L)'
;YKGGMGNLLEERFFGYKSNSDDRADFPEAGVELKATCFDIRKKDHQPVAGERLVLSMIPFDEPIDEDFYSSHVWEKCRSMLLVYYQRDRAIDKYDQHIEYVKLFTPSEEDLKIIADDYRKIVSYIQAGRAHELSEGMTTYLGAATKGATEASSWTNQYYPTVNPDGTKSTHQAKKRAFSLKRQYMDYVLHHYLMGEASEAEPVAAASDLSHSTFEQYIERLIKAHVGKSDREIASEYGLAYTGNKAQWSTLVSRMLGVSGTRPEEFAKAGITVHTVRIEDNGKNKENLPIVPIDFKKLLDETWEESELRSFLDENRFFFVVFKKEAGEYRLKGCTFWNIPVSDLDGEVRRCWKEAQETIKRGVKLVEEKWKSGKIIYRNDLPGMADNQIAHVRHKADKTAYLLEDGTVVGDVKKDALPLPDGRWMTKQSFWLNNSYILSILHSCGL
;
A
#
# COMPACT_ATOMS: atom_id res chain seq x y z
N TYR A 1 -23.57 -18.49 12.31
CA TYR A 1 -23.99 -17.69 11.15
C TYR A 1 -22.76 -17.27 10.36
N LYS A 2 -22.64 -17.72 9.12
CA LYS A 2 -21.58 -17.30 8.18
C LYS A 2 -22.09 -16.10 7.36
N GLY A 3 -22.38 -14.99 7.99
CA GLY A 3 -22.79 -13.77 7.31
C GLY A 3 -22.34 -12.57 8.13
N GLY A 4 -21.74 -11.58 7.48
CA GLY A 4 -21.38 -10.33 8.10
C GLY A 4 -22.59 -9.43 8.34
N MET A 5 -22.32 -8.16 8.63
CA MET A 5 -23.34 -7.11 8.80
C MET A 5 -24.23 -6.97 7.55
N GLY A 6 -23.70 -7.19 6.32
CA GLY A 6 -24.46 -7.14 5.08
C GLY A 6 -25.67 -8.09 5.12
N ASN A 7 -25.43 -9.40 5.34
CA ASN A 7 -26.51 -10.39 5.40
C ASN A 7 -27.54 -10.08 6.52
N LEU A 8 -27.08 -9.50 7.64
CA LEU A 8 -27.98 -9.09 8.70
C LEU A 8 -28.94 -7.98 8.23
N LEU A 9 -28.41 -6.98 7.53
CA LEU A 9 -29.20 -5.90 6.96
C LEU A 9 -30.19 -6.41 5.91
N GLU A 10 -29.73 -7.26 4.99
CA GLU A 10 -30.59 -7.88 3.98
C GLU A 10 -31.77 -8.62 4.60
N GLU A 11 -31.48 -9.53 5.55
CA GLU A 11 -32.50 -10.42 6.13
C GLU A 11 -33.40 -9.74 7.17
N ARG A 12 -32.80 -8.90 8.05
CA ARG A 12 -33.52 -8.36 9.21
C ARG A 12 -34.11 -6.97 9.00
N PHE A 13 -33.40 -6.13 8.22
CA PHE A 13 -33.85 -4.76 7.99
C PHE A 13 -34.64 -4.65 6.68
N PHE A 14 -34.08 -5.16 5.58
CA PHE A 14 -34.71 -5.08 4.27
C PHE A 14 -35.69 -6.24 4.00
N GLY A 15 -35.65 -7.34 4.77
CA GLY A 15 -36.60 -8.44 4.73
C GLY A 15 -36.48 -9.35 3.52
N TYR A 16 -35.34 -9.37 2.82
CA TYR A 16 -35.10 -10.34 1.75
C TYR A 16 -33.97 -11.30 2.11
N LYS A 17 -34.02 -12.50 1.55
CA LYS A 17 -33.04 -13.54 1.81
C LYS A 17 -31.77 -13.22 1.03
N SER A 18 -30.62 -13.20 1.71
CA SER A 18 -29.32 -13.07 1.05
C SER A 18 -29.13 -14.18 0.02
N ASN A 19 -28.68 -13.80 -1.16
CA ASN A 19 -28.47 -14.70 -2.29
C ASN A 19 -27.09 -14.45 -2.90
N SER A 20 -26.71 -15.28 -3.86
CA SER A 20 -25.49 -15.12 -4.67
C SER A 20 -25.81 -14.61 -6.09
N ASP A 21 -26.88 -13.84 -6.25
CA ASP A 21 -27.28 -13.29 -7.54
C ASP A 21 -26.22 -12.26 -8.00
N ASP A 22 -25.93 -12.27 -9.29
CA ASP A 22 -24.97 -11.36 -9.91
C ASP A 22 -25.54 -9.93 -10.07
N ARG A 23 -26.85 -9.77 -9.97
CA ARG A 23 -27.51 -8.46 -10.01
C ARG A 23 -27.31 -7.67 -8.72
N ALA A 24 -27.51 -6.36 -8.80
CA ALA A 24 -27.53 -5.49 -7.63
C ALA A 24 -28.60 -5.92 -6.63
N ASP A 25 -28.37 -5.71 -5.32
CA ASP A 25 -29.29 -6.11 -4.24
C ASP A 25 -30.68 -5.45 -4.35
N PHE A 26 -30.73 -4.24 -4.92
CA PHE A 26 -31.96 -3.53 -5.27
C PHE A 26 -32.04 -3.37 -6.79
N PRO A 27 -32.51 -4.41 -7.55
CA PRO A 27 -32.36 -4.44 -9.01
C PRO A 27 -33.19 -3.34 -9.70
N GLU A 28 -34.36 -2.98 -9.19
CA GLU A 28 -35.22 -1.92 -9.74
C GLU A 28 -34.56 -0.54 -9.64
N ALA A 29 -33.76 -0.31 -8.60
CA ALA A 29 -33.05 0.93 -8.38
C ALA A 29 -31.60 0.88 -8.96
N GLY A 30 -31.10 -0.30 -9.31
CA GLY A 30 -29.71 -0.51 -9.72
C GLY A 30 -28.70 -0.21 -8.62
N VAL A 31 -29.07 -0.47 -7.36
CA VAL A 31 -28.28 -0.14 -6.17
C VAL A 31 -27.82 -1.40 -5.47
N GLU A 32 -26.53 -1.46 -5.17
CA GLU A 32 -25.89 -2.52 -4.38
C GLU A 32 -25.82 -2.12 -2.90
N LEU A 33 -26.17 -3.02 -1.98
CA LEU A 33 -25.97 -2.82 -0.54
C LEU A 33 -24.54 -3.23 -0.15
N LYS A 34 -23.80 -2.32 0.47
CA LYS A 34 -22.46 -2.60 0.99
C LYS A 34 -22.35 -2.15 2.44
N ALA A 35 -22.19 -3.12 3.35
CA ALA A 35 -21.87 -2.87 4.75
C ALA A 35 -20.36 -3.00 4.96
N THR A 36 -19.76 -2.01 5.59
CA THR A 36 -18.33 -1.99 5.92
C THR A 36 -18.11 -1.29 7.26
N CYS A 37 -16.91 -1.45 7.83
CA CYS A 37 -16.62 -0.90 9.13
C CYS A 37 -15.55 0.20 9.08
N PHE A 38 -15.50 0.98 10.15
CA PHE A 38 -14.38 1.84 10.46
C PHE A 38 -13.88 1.58 11.87
N ASP A 39 -12.60 1.84 12.10
CA ASP A 39 -11.95 1.78 13.40
C ASP A 39 -11.65 3.19 13.90
N ILE A 40 -11.54 3.37 15.21
CA ILE A 40 -11.03 4.61 15.81
C ILE A 40 -9.53 4.45 16.06
N ARG A 41 -8.74 5.28 15.40
CA ARG A 41 -7.29 5.27 15.51
C ARG A 41 -6.84 5.75 16.90
N LYS A 42 -6.07 4.92 17.61
CA LYS A 42 -5.64 5.20 19.00
C LYS A 42 -4.83 6.48 19.17
N LYS A 43 -4.11 6.90 18.13
CA LYS A 43 -3.17 8.04 18.20
C LYS A 43 -3.87 9.40 18.32
N ASP A 44 -4.94 9.59 17.58
CA ASP A 44 -5.60 10.88 17.38
C ASP A 44 -7.13 10.81 17.45
N HIS A 45 -7.65 9.61 17.77
CA HIS A 45 -9.09 9.32 17.88
C HIS A 45 -9.90 9.60 16.59
N GLN A 46 -9.22 9.61 15.43
CA GLN A 46 -9.89 9.78 14.15
C GLN A 46 -10.43 8.45 13.63
N PRO A 47 -11.62 8.45 13.00
CA PRO A 47 -12.13 7.29 12.29
C PRO A 47 -11.20 6.96 11.11
N VAL A 48 -11.03 5.67 10.81
CA VAL A 48 -10.31 5.19 9.62
C VAL A 48 -11.03 3.99 9.05
N ALA A 49 -11.13 3.88 7.73
CA ALA A 49 -11.73 2.71 7.10
C ALA A 49 -11.07 1.44 7.63
N GLY A 50 -11.87 0.53 8.16
CA GLY A 50 -11.41 -0.69 8.81
C GLY A 50 -10.94 -1.75 7.84
N GLU A 51 -11.46 -1.72 6.59
CA GLU A 51 -11.18 -2.72 5.56
C GLU A 51 -11.40 -2.16 4.14
N ARG A 52 -10.94 -2.92 3.14
CA ARG A 52 -11.29 -2.75 1.74
C ARG A 52 -12.73 -3.17 1.48
N LEU A 53 -13.39 -2.59 0.48
CA LEU A 53 -14.74 -2.95 0.10
C LEU A 53 -14.74 -3.99 -1.02
N VAL A 54 -15.09 -5.22 -0.68
CA VAL A 54 -15.18 -6.33 -1.66
C VAL A 54 -16.40 -6.15 -2.56
N LEU A 55 -16.17 -6.24 -3.87
CA LEU A 55 -17.21 -6.15 -4.89
C LEU A 55 -17.64 -7.54 -5.37
N SER A 56 -16.71 -8.33 -5.92
CA SER A 56 -16.96 -9.68 -6.42
C SER A 56 -15.70 -10.55 -6.36
N MET A 57 -15.87 -11.87 -6.38
CA MET A 57 -14.75 -12.78 -6.56
C MET A 57 -14.18 -12.69 -7.98
N ILE A 58 -12.86 -12.87 -8.12
CA ILE A 58 -12.23 -12.94 -9.44
C ILE A 58 -12.29 -14.40 -9.92
N PRO A 59 -12.92 -14.68 -11.06
CA PRO A 59 -13.00 -16.03 -11.64
C PRO A 59 -11.67 -16.35 -12.35
N PHE A 60 -10.77 -17.10 -11.70
CA PHE A 60 -9.51 -17.50 -12.31
C PHE A 60 -9.60 -18.78 -13.14
N ASP A 61 -10.59 -19.63 -12.89
CA ASP A 61 -10.79 -20.94 -13.47
C ASP A 61 -11.78 -20.98 -14.65
N GLU A 62 -12.27 -19.81 -15.06
CA GLU A 62 -13.15 -19.61 -16.22
C GLU A 62 -12.77 -18.36 -17.02
N PRO A 63 -13.32 -18.20 -18.25
CA PRO A 63 -13.11 -16.97 -19.03
C PRO A 63 -13.62 -15.73 -18.30
N ILE A 64 -12.87 -14.62 -18.44
CA ILE A 64 -13.22 -13.32 -17.88
C ILE A 64 -13.42 -12.28 -19.01
N ASP A 65 -14.48 -11.45 -18.89
CA ASP A 65 -14.77 -10.39 -19.83
C ASP A 65 -13.80 -9.21 -19.64
N GLU A 66 -13.37 -8.60 -20.75
CA GLU A 66 -12.49 -7.44 -20.76
C GLU A 66 -13.23 -6.12 -20.52
N ASP A 67 -14.53 -6.06 -20.86
CA ASP A 67 -15.29 -4.83 -20.75
C ASP A 67 -15.78 -4.61 -19.30
N PHE A 68 -15.21 -3.58 -18.68
CA PHE A 68 -15.60 -3.16 -17.34
C PHE A 68 -17.11 -2.85 -17.22
N TYR A 69 -17.68 -2.16 -18.22
CA TYR A 69 -19.07 -1.70 -18.15
C TYR A 69 -20.11 -2.81 -18.37
N SER A 70 -19.68 -3.99 -18.83
CA SER A 70 -20.50 -5.20 -18.89
C SER A 70 -20.24 -6.18 -17.74
N SER A 71 -19.27 -5.87 -16.87
CA SER A 71 -18.82 -6.76 -15.79
C SER A 71 -19.68 -6.70 -14.53
N HIS A 72 -19.62 -7.77 -13.72
CA HIS A 72 -20.21 -7.78 -12.37
C HIS A 72 -19.62 -6.70 -11.46
N VAL A 73 -18.35 -6.32 -11.68
CA VAL A 73 -17.70 -5.26 -10.89
C VAL A 73 -18.40 -3.93 -11.12
N TRP A 74 -18.77 -3.62 -12.37
CA TRP A 74 -19.55 -2.44 -12.68
C TRP A 74 -20.92 -2.44 -12.00
N GLU A 75 -21.68 -3.56 -12.10
CA GLU A 75 -22.99 -3.68 -11.44
C GLU A 75 -22.90 -3.50 -9.93
N LYS A 76 -21.83 -3.93 -9.30
CA LYS A 76 -21.60 -3.84 -7.84
C LYS A 76 -21.01 -2.50 -7.37
N CYS A 77 -20.47 -1.65 -8.27
CA CYS A 77 -19.83 -0.39 -7.85
C CYS A 77 -20.45 0.88 -8.43
N ARG A 78 -21.28 0.78 -9.49
CA ARG A 78 -21.86 1.97 -10.16
C ARG A 78 -22.73 2.82 -9.24
N SER A 79 -23.45 2.18 -8.30
CA SER A 79 -24.27 2.86 -7.28
C SER A 79 -24.39 1.96 -6.06
N MET A 80 -23.96 2.42 -4.90
CA MET A 80 -23.88 1.65 -3.68
C MET A 80 -24.61 2.34 -2.52
N LEU A 81 -25.45 1.61 -1.80
CA LEU A 81 -25.92 2.03 -0.49
C LEU A 81 -24.86 1.62 0.53
N LEU A 82 -24.00 2.56 0.88
CA LEU A 82 -22.94 2.34 1.87
C LEU A 82 -23.49 2.45 3.28
N VAL A 83 -23.27 1.40 4.08
CA VAL A 83 -23.60 1.33 5.49
C VAL A 83 -22.30 1.15 6.27
N TYR A 84 -21.88 2.18 7.01
CA TYR A 84 -20.70 2.14 7.84
C TYR A 84 -21.07 1.98 9.31
N TYR A 85 -20.44 1.00 9.97
CA TYR A 85 -20.55 0.79 11.40
C TYR A 85 -19.20 0.93 12.09
N GLN A 86 -19.20 1.44 13.32
CA GLN A 86 -18.01 1.46 14.15
C GLN A 86 -17.71 0.04 14.62
N ARG A 87 -16.53 -0.48 14.27
CA ARG A 87 -16.12 -1.82 14.70
C ARG A 87 -15.64 -1.79 16.16
N ASP A 88 -16.41 -2.42 17.04
CA ASP A 88 -16.00 -2.71 18.40
C ASP A 88 -15.86 -4.24 18.56
N ARG A 89 -14.63 -4.69 18.87
CA ARG A 89 -14.33 -6.11 19.04
C ARG A 89 -14.78 -6.68 20.39
N ALA A 90 -15.22 -5.83 21.32
CA ALA A 90 -15.69 -6.23 22.63
C ALA A 90 -17.16 -6.62 22.66
N ILE A 91 -17.95 -6.25 21.63
CA ILE A 91 -19.37 -6.53 21.51
C ILE A 91 -19.66 -7.51 20.37
N ASP A 92 -20.86 -8.13 20.42
CA ASP A 92 -21.27 -9.03 19.35
C ASP A 92 -21.43 -8.27 18.04
N LYS A 93 -21.17 -8.96 16.92
CA LYS A 93 -21.32 -8.38 15.56
C LYS A 93 -22.73 -7.84 15.27
N TYR A 94 -23.74 -8.33 15.96
CA TYR A 94 -25.14 -7.88 15.80
C TYR A 94 -25.47 -6.64 16.63
N ASP A 95 -24.63 -6.28 17.58
CA ASP A 95 -24.79 -5.12 18.45
C ASP A 95 -23.92 -3.92 18.01
N GLN A 96 -23.26 -4.04 16.86
CA GLN A 96 -22.43 -2.96 16.30
C GLN A 96 -23.31 -1.76 15.93
N HIS A 97 -22.84 -0.54 16.19
CA HIS A 97 -23.57 0.68 15.87
C HIS A 97 -23.33 1.12 14.42
N ILE A 98 -24.41 1.31 13.67
CA ILE A 98 -24.38 1.93 12.34
C ILE A 98 -24.30 3.45 12.55
N GLU A 99 -23.26 4.07 11.99
CA GLU A 99 -23.02 5.51 12.13
C GLU A 99 -23.38 6.29 10.86
N TYR A 100 -23.07 5.73 9.69
CA TYR A 100 -23.28 6.42 8.43
C TYR A 100 -24.02 5.51 7.44
N VAL A 101 -25.04 6.08 6.78
CA VAL A 101 -25.73 5.43 5.67
C VAL A 101 -25.89 6.45 4.56
N LYS A 102 -25.37 6.17 3.38
CA LYS A 102 -25.44 7.09 2.25
C LYS A 102 -25.38 6.37 0.91
N LEU A 103 -26.17 6.84 -0.04
CA LEU A 103 -26.05 6.42 -1.42
C LEU A 103 -24.76 7.03 -2.00
N PHE A 104 -23.90 6.21 -2.55
CA PHE A 104 -22.61 6.59 -3.12
C PHE A 104 -22.51 6.14 -4.57
N THR A 105 -22.11 7.05 -5.44
CA THR A 105 -21.74 6.80 -6.82
C THR A 105 -20.33 7.38 -7.01
N PRO A 106 -19.33 6.59 -7.45
CA PRO A 106 -18.02 7.12 -7.77
C PRO A 106 -18.10 8.23 -8.83
N SER A 107 -17.22 9.22 -8.76
CA SER A 107 -17.16 10.28 -9.78
C SER A 107 -16.77 9.73 -11.16
N GLU A 108 -16.96 10.52 -12.22
CA GLU A 108 -16.58 10.12 -13.57
C GLU A 108 -15.07 9.84 -13.67
N GLU A 109 -14.24 10.66 -13.01
CA GLU A 109 -12.79 10.49 -12.92
C GLU A 109 -12.45 9.18 -12.21
N ASP A 110 -13.07 8.94 -11.05
CA ASP A 110 -12.84 7.71 -10.27
C ASP A 110 -13.26 6.47 -11.07
N LEU A 111 -14.38 6.52 -11.79
CA LEU A 111 -14.85 5.41 -12.63
C LEU A 111 -13.88 5.10 -13.77
N LYS A 112 -13.26 6.10 -14.39
CA LYS A 112 -12.23 5.89 -15.42
C LYS A 112 -11.01 5.18 -14.86
N ILE A 113 -10.55 5.58 -13.67
CA ILE A 113 -9.42 4.94 -12.99
C ILE A 113 -9.79 3.50 -12.58
N ILE A 114 -10.98 3.27 -12.04
CA ILE A 114 -11.48 1.93 -11.68
C ILE A 114 -11.57 1.03 -12.92
N ALA A 115 -12.05 1.55 -14.05
CA ALA A 115 -12.13 0.81 -15.31
C ALA A 115 -10.73 0.42 -15.85
N ASP A 116 -9.75 1.31 -15.75
CA ASP A 116 -8.36 1.01 -16.14
C ASP A 116 -7.72 -0.02 -15.21
N ASP A 117 -7.98 0.07 -13.90
CA ASP A 117 -7.55 -0.93 -12.93
C ASP A 117 -8.15 -2.31 -13.23
N TYR A 118 -9.45 -2.36 -13.56
CA TYR A 118 -10.12 -3.60 -13.96
C TYR A 118 -9.45 -4.22 -15.19
N ARG A 119 -9.26 -3.45 -16.27
CA ARG A 119 -8.60 -3.92 -17.50
C ARG A 119 -7.18 -4.40 -17.22
N LYS A 120 -6.45 -3.71 -16.35
CA LYS A 120 -5.10 -4.14 -15.94
C LYS A 120 -5.12 -5.50 -15.25
N ILE A 121 -6.02 -5.72 -14.28
CA ILE A 121 -6.17 -7.01 -13.60
C ILE A 121 -6.54 -8.10 -14.62
N VAL A 122 -7.55 -7.85 -15.46
CA VAL A 122 -8.00 -8.81 -16.49
C VAL A 122 -6.89 -9.16 -17.47
N SER A 123 -6.08 -8.19 -17.89
CA SER A 123 -4.94 -8.44 -18.80
C SER A 123 -3.91 -9.42 -18.20
N TYR A 124 -3.65 -9.35 -16.89
CA TYR A 124 -2.79 -10.32 -16.20
C TYR A 124 -3.41 -11.71 -16.14
N ILE A 125 -4.72 -11.80 -15.90
CA ILE A 125 -5.45 -13.08 -15.87
C ILE A 125 -5.39 -13.75 -17.24
N GLN A 126 -5.70 -13.01 -18.30
CA GLN A 126 -5.70 -13.52 -19.68
C GLN A 126 -4.30 -13.91 -20.18
N ALA A 127 -3.27 -13.26 -19.66
CA ALA A 127 -1.88 -13.63 -19.91
C ALA A 127 -1.42 -14.88 -19.11
N GLY A 128 -2.29 -15.50 -18.30
CA GLY A 128 -1.94 -16.61 -17.41
C GLY A 128 -1.07 -16.21 -16.22
N ARG A 129 -1.06 -14.94 -15.87
CA ARG A 129 -0.21 -14.32 -14.85
C ARG A 129 -0.98 -13.90 -13.59
N ALA A 130 -2.13 -14.54 -13.31
CA ALA A 130 -2.93 -14.21 -12.13
C ALA A 130 -2.17 -14.44 -10.81
N HIS A 131 -1.17 -15.32 -10.80
CA HIS A 131 -0.29 -15.57 -9.64
C HIS A 131 0.62 -14.38 -9.29
N GLU A 132 0.79 -13.42 -10.20
CA GLU A 132 1.57 -12.19 -9.98
C GLU A 132 0.72 -11.01 -9.48
N LEU A 133 -0.61 -11.15 -9.42
CA LEU A 133 -1.50 -10.09 -8.97
C LEU A 133 -1.23 -9.69 -7.51
N SER A 134 -1.22 -8.38 -7.25
CA SER A 134 -1.19 -7.77 -5.92
C SER A 134 -2.14 -6.58 -5.87
N GLU A 135 -2.55 -6.13 -4.70
CA GLU A 135 -3.38 -4.91 -4.59
C GLU A 135 -2.61 -3.65 -4.98
N GLY A 136 -1.31 -3.61 -4.70
CA GLY A 136 -0.45 -2.47 -5.00
C GLY A 136 -0.27 -2.17 -6.49
N MET A 137 -0.58 -3.10 -7.39
CA MET A 137 -0.36 -2.90 -8.82
C MET A 137 -1.38 -1.98 -9.51
N THR A 138 -2.46 -1.65 -8.87
CA THR A 138 -3.57 -0.83 -9.37
C THR A 138 -3.78 0.42 -8.52
N THR A 139 -4.72 1.30 -8.90
CA THR A 139 -4.93 2.60 -8.25
C THR A 139 -6.04 2.54 -7.21
N TYR A 140 -7.30 2.35 -7.61
CA TYR A 140 -8.46 2.33 -6.70
C TYR A 140 -9.09 0.95 -6.54
N LEU A 141 -9.18 0.17 -7.64
CA LEU A 141 -9.68 -1.20 -7.62
C LEU A 141 -8.51 -2.17 -7.51
N GLY A 142 -8.46 -2.98 -6.46
CA GLY A 142 -7.40 -3.96 -6.23
C GLY A 142 -7.87 -5.39 -6.36
N ALA A 143 -6.91 -6.31 -6.58
CA ALA A 143 -7.11 -7.75 -6.52
C ALA A 143 -6.74 -8.26 -5.11
N ALA A 144 -7.71 -8.18 -4.18
CA ALA A 144 -7.51 -8.50 -2.77
C ALA A 144 -7.45 -10.01 -2.52
N THR A 145 -6.48 -10.48 -1.75
CA THR A 145 -6.36 -11.91 -1.39
C THR A 145 -7.57 -12.39 -0.61
N LYS A 146 -8.01 -13.62 -0.90
CA LYS A 146 -9.11 -14.34 -0.25
C LYS A 146 -8.69 -15.75 0.11
N GLY A 147 -9.22 -16.26 1.21
CA GLY A 147 -8.98 -17.60 1.74
C GLY A 147 -8.71 -17.55 3.22
N ALA A 148 -9.35 -18.47 3.97
CA ALA A 148 -9.21 -18.54 5.44
C ALA A 148 -7.94 -19.31 5.86
N THR A 149 -7.38 -20.13 4.97
CA THR A 149 -6.18 -20.93 5.21
C THR A 149 -5.30 -20.95 3.96
N GLU A 150 -4.01 -21.21 4.11
CA GLU A 150 -3.09 -21.30 2.99
C GLU A 150 -3.56 -22.36 1.97
N ALA A 151 -3.97 -23.53 2.42
CA ALA A 151 -4.44 -24.63 1.56
C ALA A 151 -5.71 -24.28 0.76
N SER A 152 -6.65 -23.52 1.34
CA SER A 152 -7.91 -23.14 0.68
C SER A 152 -7.79 -21.90 -0.22
N SER A 153 -6.62 -21.25 -0.22
CA SER A 153 -6.39 -19.97 -0.89
C SER A 153 -5.95 -20.11 -2.35
N TRP A 154 -5.68 -21.32 -2.83
CA TRP A 154 -5.17 -21.55 -4.18
C TRP A 154 -6.25 -22.04 -5.14
N THR A 155 -6.14 -21.65 -6.41
CA THR A 155 -6.99 -22.11 -7.51
C THR A 155 -6.18 -22.25 -8.80
N ASN A 156 -6.68 -23.08 -9.73
CA ASN A 156 -6.07 -23.18 -11.05
C ASN A 156 -6.43 -21.96 -11.90
N GLN A 157 -5.60 -21.67 -12.92
CA GLN A 157 -5.88 -20.64 -13.90
C GLN A 157 -6.44 -21.27 -15.17
N TYR A 158 -7.49 -20.65 -15.73
CA TYR A 158 -8.04 -21.01 -17.04
C TYR A 158 -7.05 -20.72 -18.17
N TYR A 159 -6.43 -19.53 -18.12
CA TYR A 159 -5.45 -19.11 -19.11
C TYR A 159 -4.04 -19.59 -18.76
N PRO A 160 -3.34 -20.29 -19.69
CA PRO A 160 -1.94 -20.66 -19.47
C PRO A 160 -1.00 -19.47 -19.69
N THR A 161 0.11 -19.46 -18.99
CA THR A 161 1.23 -18.55 -19.29
C THR A 161 1.92 -19.01 -20.58
N VAL A 162 2.14 -18.11 -21.52
CA VAL A 162 2.96 -18.36 -22.72
C VAL A 162 4.38 -17.90 -22.43
N ASN A 163 5.32 -18.86 -22.41
CA ASN A 163 6.72 -18.60 -22.18
C ASN A 163 7.41 -17.98 -23.43
N PRO A 164 8.58 -17.33 -23.28
CA PRO A 164 9.30 -16.74 -24.41
C PRO A 164 9.66 -17.72 -25.52
N ASP A 165 9.80 -18.99 -25.22
CA ASP A 165 10.06 -20.07 -26.18
C ASP A 165 8.80 -20.62 -26.87
N GLY A 166 7.62 -20.05 -26.56
CA GLY A 166 6.32 -20.45 -27.10
C GLY A 166 5.68 -21.63 -26.34
N THR A 167 6.34 -22.22 -25.36
CA THR A 167 5.74 -23.26 -24.50
C THR A 167 4.68 -22.68 -23.59
N LYS A 168 3.72 -23.52 -23.16
CA LYS A 168 2.67 -23.11 -22.22
C LYS A 168 2.90 -23.76 -20.86
N SER A 169 2.79 -22.98 -19.81
CA SER A 169 2.82 -23.43 -18.42
C SER A 169 1.54 -23.01 -17.71
N THR A 170 1.12 -23.78 -16.72
CA THR A 170 0.00 -23.45 -15.84
C THR A 170 0.52 -23.27 -14.42
N HIS A 171 0.10 -22.17 -13.80
CA HIS A 171 0.43 -21.86 -12.41
C HIS A 171 -0.85 -21.78 -11.60
N GLN A 172 -0.80 -22.20 -10.35
CA GLN A 172 -1.87 -21.87 -9.41
C GLN A 172 -1.76 -20.43 -8.98
N ALA A 173 -2.89 -19.78 -8.77
CA ALA A 173 -2.96 -18.40 -8.25
C ALA A 173 -3.68 -18.40 -6.90
N LYS A 174 -3.33 -17.45 -6.02
CA LYS A 174 -4.09 -17.22 -4.80
C LYS A 174 -5.45 -16.64 -5.17
N LYS A 175 -6.53 -17.19 -4.62
CA LYS A 175 -7.89 -16.66 -4.79
C LYS A 175 -7.94 -15.21 -4.40
N ARG A 176 -8.55 -14.39 -5.24
CA ARG A 176 -8.67 -12.94 -5.04
C ARG A 176 -10.07 -12.45 -5.33
N ALA A 177 -10.39 -11.27 -4.84
CA ALA A 177 -11.62 -10.57 -5.15
C ALA A 177 -11.29 -9.17 -5.69
N PHE A 178 -12.11 -8.68 -6.60
CA PHE A 178 -12.15 -7.26 -6.93
C PHE A 178 -12.63 -6.49 -5.70
N SER A 179 -11.87 -5.50 -5.28
CA SER A 179 -12.17 -4.71 -4.09
C SER A 179 -11.79 -3.26 -4.29
N LEU A 180 -12.62 -2.32 -3.85
CA LEU A 180 -12.16 -0.94 -3.68
C LEU A 180 -11.20 -0.91 -2.50
N LYS A 181 -10.03 -0.30 -2.71
CA LYS A 181 -8.95 -0.29 -1.74
C LYS A 181 -9.35 0.41 -0.44
N ARG A 182 -8.74 0.01 0.67
CA ARG A 182 -9.02 0.61 1.99
C ARG A 182 -8.77 2.12 2.00
N GLN A 183 -7.72 2.60 1.33
CA GLN A 183 -7.40 4.02 1.24
C GLN A 183 -8.47 4.81 0.47
N TYR A 184 -9.02 4.23 -0.61
CA TYR A 184 -10.14 4.81 -1.34
C TYR A 184 -11.38 4.88 -0.44
N MET A 185 -11.70 3.81 0.28
CA MET A 185 -12.82 3.77 1.22
C MET A 185 -12.63 4.71 2.42
N ASP A 186 -11.38 4.95 2.83
CA ASP A 186 -11.05 5.93 3.86
C ASP A 186 -11.33 7.37 3.38
N TYR A 187 -10.96 7.67 2.14
CA TYR A 187 -11.30 8.95 1.50
C TYR A 187 -12.82 9.14 1.39
N VAL A 188 -13.54 8.10 0.96
CA VAL A 188 -15.01 8.11 0.87
C VAL A 188 -15.66 8.33 2.24
N LEU A 189 -15.14 7.67 3.29
CA LEU A 189 -15.61 7.85 4.66
C LEU A 189 -15.50 9.32 5.09
N HIS A 190 -14.32 9.90 5.00
CA HIS A 190 -14.07 11.26 5.47
C HIS A 190 -14.78 12.33 4.65
N HIS A 191 -14.59 12.31 3.33
CA HIS A 191 -15.01 13.42 2.48
C HIS A 191 -16.42 13.30 1.95
N TYR A 192 -16.88 12.06 1.71
CA TYR A 192 -18.22 11.86 1.19
C TYR A 192 -19.27 11.59 2.28
N LEU A 193 -19.00 10.69 3.24
CA LEU A 193 -19.97 10.37 4.29
C LEU A 193 -19.97 11.41 5.42
N MET A 194 -18.78 11.75 5.96
CA MET A 194 -18.63 12.71 7.06
C MET A 194 -18.69 14.16 6.58
N GLY A 195 -18.44 14.43 5.29
CA GLY A 195 -18.47 15.77 4.70
C GLY A 195 -17.29 16.66 5.10
N GLU A 196 -16.17 16.07 5.45
CA GLU A 196 -14.96 16.81 5.75
C GLU A 196 -14.35 17.43 4.48
N ALA A 197 -13.87 18.66 4.58
CA ALA A 197 -13.17 19.31 3.47
C ALA A 197 -11.84 18.58 3.17
N SER A 198 -11.56 18.33 1.88
CA SER A 198 -10.26 17.81 1.46
C SER A 198 -9.27 18.96 1.29
N GLU A 199 -8.06 18.81 1.87
CA GLU A 199 -6.92 19.68 1.58
C GLU A 199 -6.13 19.20 0.34
N ALA A 200 -6.45 18.01 -0.18
CA ALA A 200 -5.83 17.47 -1.36
C ALA A 200 -6.45 18.07 -2.63
N GLU A 201 -5.61 18.36 -3.62
CA GLU A 201 -6.02 18.96 -4.88
C GLU A 201 -6.07 17.88 -5.97
N PRO A 202 -7.13 17.84 -6.81
CA PRO A 202 -7.19 16.91 -7.94
C PRO A 202 -6.10 17.27 -8.98
N VAL A 203 -5.49 16.24 -9.55
CA VAL A 203 -4.46 16.38 -10.59
C VAL A 203 -5.03 16.11 -11.98
N ALA A 204 -5.99 15.19 -12.09
CA ALA A 204 -6.54 14.75 -13.36
C ALA A 204 -8.04 15.05 -13.45
N ALA A 205 -8.45 15.69 -14.54
CA ALA A 205 -9.87 15.77 -14.92
C ALA A 205 -10.29 14.54 -15.73
N ALA A 206 -11.59 14.29 -15.83
CA ALA A 206 -12.13 13.22 -16.66
C ALA A 206 -11.68 13.29 -18.13
N SER A 207 -11.55 14.52 -18.68
CA SER A 207 -11.02 14.75 -20.02
C SER A 207 -9.58 14.29 -20.21
N ASP A 208 -8.73 14.45 -19.19
CA ASP A 208 -7.32 14.05 -19.22
C ASP A 208 -7.17 12.53 -19.28
N LEU A 209 -8.12 11.82 -18.67
CA LEU A 209 -8.19 10.36 -18.61
C LEU A 209 -8.95 9.74 -19.80
N SER A 210 -9.40 10.52 -20.77
CA SER A 210 -10.13 10.02 -21.94
C SER A 210 -9.23 9.30 -22.96
N HIS A 211 -7.93 9.63 -22.97
CA HIS A 211 -6.96 9.14 -23.97
C HIS A 211 -5.69 8.55 -23.33
N SER A 212 -5.64 8.48 -22.00
CA SER A 212 -4.49 7.92 -21.27
C SER A 212 -4.94 7.40 -19.93
N THR A 213 -4.27 6.35 -19.42
CA THR A 213 -4.48 5.91 -18.04
C THR A 213 -3.98 6.96 -17.06
N PHE A 214 -4.45 6.91 -15.82
CA PHE A 214 -3.96 7.79 -14.75
C PHE A 214 -2.43 7.74 -14.62
N GLU A 215 -1.84 6.54 -14.66
CA GLU A 215 -0.38 6.37 -14.60
C GLU A 215 0.33 7.10 -15.74
N GLN A 216 -0.13 6.91 -16.97
CA GLN A 216 0.45 7.56 -18.14
C GLN A 216 0.33 9.09 -18.07
N TYR A 217 -0.81 9.59 -17.57
CA TYR A 217 -1.03 11.02 -17.37
C TYR A 217 -0.03 11.60 -16.37
N ILE A 218 0.09 11.00 -15.18
CA ILE A 218 1.03 11.43 -14.13
C ILE A 218 2.49 11.38 -14.60
N GLU A 219 2.87 10.29 -15.28
CA GLU A 219 4.23 10.16 -15.83
C GLU A 219 4.52 11.24 -16.87
N ARG A 220 3.54 11.59 -17.73
CA ARG A 220 3.68 12.65 -18.72
C ARG A 220 3.96 14.00 -18.08
N LEU A 221 3.25 14.35 -16.99
CA LEU A 221 3.47 15.60 -16.24
C LEU A 221 4.92 15.70 -15.73
N ILE A 222 5.44 14.63 -15.14
CA ILE A 222 6.82 14.60 -14.65
C ILE A 222 7.83 14.59 -15.82
N LYS A 223 7.58 13.78 -16.86
CA LYS A 223 8.47 13.64 -18.02
C LYS A 223 8.68 14.95 -18.78
N ALA A 224 7.75 15.90 -18.72
CA ALA A 224 7.89 17.24 -19.28
C ALA A 224 9.08 18.05 -18.70
N HIS A 225 9.58 17.65 -17.55
CA HIS A 225 10.70 18.30 -16.85
C HIS A 225 12.01 17.52 -16.89
N VAL A 226 12.06 16.37 -17.58
CA VAL A 226 13.27 15.54 -17.69
C VAL A 226 14.43 16.35 -18.29
N GLY A 227 15.62 16.19 -17.69
CA GLY A 227 16.83 16.91 -18.03
C GLY A 227 17.02 18.25 -17.29
N LYS A 228 15.95 18.86 -16.77
CA LYS A 228 16.06 20.07 -15.95
C LYS A 228 16.69 19.75 -14.59
N SER A 229 17.47 20.68 -14.05
CA SER A 229 17.97 20.58 -12.69
C SER A 229 16.89 20.90 -11.67
N ASP A 230 17.08 20.44 -10.44
CA ASP A 230 16.23 20.77 -9.28
C ASP A 230 16.08 22.29 -9.07
N ARG A 231 17.13 23.06 -9.40
CA ARG A 231 17.13 24.53 -9.33
C ARG A 231 16.33 25.16 -10.47
N GLU A 232 16.49 24.65 -11.69
CA GLU A 232 15.70 25.08 -12.85
C GLU A 232 14.22 24.86 -12.63
N ILE A 233 13.83 23.67 -12.11
CA ILE A 233 12.44 23.35 -11.78
C ILE A 233 11.93 24.28 -10.64
N ALA A 234 12.71 24.50 -9.58
CA ALA A 234 12.34 25.43 -8.51
C ALA A 234 12.09 26.84 -9.04
N SER A 235 12.98 27.32 -9.94
CA SER A 235 12.84 28.65 -10.56
C SER A 235 11.61 28.76 -11.45
N GLU A 236 11.29 27.74 -12.22
CA GLU A 236 10.11 27.68 -13.11
C GLU A 236 8.80 27.86 -12.33
N TYR A 237 8.74 27.30 -11.11
CA TYR A 237 7.58 27.41 -10.21
C TYR A 237 7.68 28.56 -9.19
N GLY A 238 8.66 29.45 -9.31
CA GLY A 238 8.84 30.57 -8.38
C GLY A 238 9.16 30.15 -6.95
N LEU A 239 9.76 28.98 -6.73
CA LEU A 239 10.10 28.45 -5.42
C LEU A 239 11.48 28.92 -4.99
N ALA A 240 11.60 29.34 -3.73
CA ALA A 240 12.91 29.58 -3.12
C ALA A 240 13.66 28.26 -2.96
N TYR A 241 14.87 28.16 -3.54
CA TYR A 241 15.68 26.97 -3.41
C TYR A 241 16.31 26.87 -2.02
N THR A 242 15.96 25.86 -1.25
CA THR A 242 16.45 25.65 0.12
C THR A 242 17.44 24.47 0.25
N GLY A 243 17.42 23.53 -0.68
CA GLY A 243 18.24 22.31 -0.66
C GLY A 243 17.89 21.32 0.46
N ASN A 244 16.84 21.61 1.25
CA ASN A 244 16.41 20.74 2.35
C ASN A 244 15.58 19.54 1.83
N LYS A 245 15.32 18.57 2.72
CA LYS A 245 14.60 17.34 2.33
C LYS A 245 13.16 17.60 1.87
N ALA A 246 12.46 18.58 2.45
CA ALA A 246 11.07 18.89 2.10
C ALA A 246 10.93 19.50 0.70
N GLN A 247 11.96 20.16 0.19
CA GLN A 247 11.96 20.76 -1.15
C GLN A 247 11.65 19.72 -2.25
N TRP A 248 12.17 18.51 -2.13
CA TRP A 248 11.99 17.47 -3.15
C TRP A 248 10.52 17.08 -3.33
N SER A 249 9.78 16.91 -2.23
CA SER A 249 8.33 16.65 -2.30
C SER A 249 7.57 17.86 -2.88
N THR A 250 7.98 19.07 -2.55
CA THR A 250 7.40 20.29 -3.09
C THR A 250 7.61 20.40 -4.60
N LEU A 251 8.82 20.09 -5.11
CA LEU A 251 9.09 20.09 -6.55
C LEU A 251 8.19 19.08 -7.27
N VAL A 252 8.06 17.86 -6.74
CA VAL A 252 7.16 16.85 -7.33
C VAL A 252 5.72 17.34 -7.35
N SER A 253 5.21 17.90 -6.26
CA SER A 253 3.84 18.46 -6.21
C SER A 253 3.62 19.53 -7.27
N ARG A 254 4.58 20.46 -7.44
CA ARG A 254 4.48 21.51 -8.46
C ARG A 254 4.50 20.97 -9.88
N MET A 255 5.35 19.97 -10.17
CA MET A 255 5.36 19.30 -11.47
C MET A 255 4.04 18.57 -11.76
N LEU A 256 3.35 18.10 -10.72
CA LEU A 256 2.01 17.51 -10.82
C LEU A 256 0.88 18.56 -10.88
N GLY A 257 1.20 19.86 -10.80
CA GLY A 257 0.23 20.95 -10.90
C GLY A 257 -0.53 21.26 -9.61
N VAL A 258 -0.14 20.68 -8.46
CA VAL A 258 -0.80 20.95 -7.18
C VAL A 258 0.01 21.95 -6.33
N SER A 259 -0.72 22.80 -5.60
CA SER A 259 -0.13 23.81 -4.71
C SER A 259 0.18 23.22 -3.32
N GLY A 260 -0.58 22.23 -2.90
CA GLY A 260 -0.37 21.48 -1.68
C GLY A 260 0.74 20.43 -1.81
N THR A 261 0.85 19.58 -0.80
CA THR A 261 1.88 18.52 -0.74
C THR A 261 1.34 17.16 -1.16
N ARG A 262 0.03 17.02 -1.41
CA ARG A 262 -0.60 15.73 -1.65
C ARG A 262 -1.68 15.81 -2.73
N PRO A 263 -1.44 15.21 -3.90
CA PRO A 263 -2.48 15.00 -4.91
C PRO A 263 -3.66 14.19 -4.37
N GLU A 264 -4.89 14.54 -4.76
CA GLU A 264 -6.11 13.87 -4.29
C GLU A 264 -6.12 12.39 -4.68
N GLU A 265 -5.79 12.09 -5.93
CA GLU A 265 -5.76 10.71 -6.44
C GLU A 265 -4.69 9.86 -5.72
N PHE A 266 -3.56 10.47 -5.33
CA PHE A 266 -2.53 9.77 -4.55
C PHE A 266 -3.02 9.49 -3.12
N ALA A 267 -3.79 10.42 -2.54
CA ALA A 267 -4.42 10.23 -1.23
C ALA A 267 -5.44 9.09 -1.28
N LYS A 268 -6.33 9.09 -2.29
CA LYS A 268 -7.33 8.04 -2.54
C LYS A 268 -6.69 6.66 -2.79
N ALA A 269 -5.57 6.62 -3.52
CA ALA A 269 -4.89 5.37 -3.89
C ALA A 269 -3.92 4.84 -2.83
N GLY A 270 -3.55 5.64 -1.82
CA GLY A 270 -2.46 5.32 -0.90
C GLY A 270 -1.09 5.30 -1.57
N ILE A 271 -0.91 6.07 -2.68
CA ILE A 271 0.38 6.14 -3.38
C ILE A 271 1.36 6.95 -2.55
N THR A 272 2.52 6.36 -2.28
CA THR A 272 3.62 7.00 -1.57
C THR A 272 4.64 7.56 -2.56
N VAL A 273 4.76 8.89 -2.59
CA VAL A 273 5.79 9.55 -3.42
C VAL A 273 7.15 9.42 -2.74
N HIS A 274 8.12 8.94 -3.46
CA HIS A 274 9.50 8.85 -2.99
C HIS A 274 10.47 9.40 -4.02
N THR A 275 11.16 10.49 -3.66
CA THR A 275 12.22 11.07 -4.50
C THR A 275 13.52 10.33 -4.26
N VAL A 276 14.07 9.73 -5.30
CA VAL A 276 15.34 9.01 -5.25
C VAL A 276 16.45 9.89 -5.81
N ARG A 277 17.52 10.06 -5.04
CA ARG A 277 18.70 10.83 -5.44
C ARG A 277 19.89 9.90 -5.68
N ILE A 278 20.29 9.84 -6.94
CA ILE A 278 21.47 9.07 -7.37
C ILE A 278 22.66 10.01 -7.38
N GLU A 279 23.71 9.67 -6.66
CA GLU A 279 24.95 10.46 -6.57
C GLU A 279 25.82 10.28 -7.83
N ASP A 280 26.87 11.09 -7.97
CA ASP A 280 27.82 11.03 -9.09
C ASP A 280 28.46 9.64 -9.27
N ASN A 281 28.60 8.89 -8.19
CA ASN A 281 29.13 7.52 -8.21
C ASN A 281 28.08 6.44 -8.55
N GLY A 282 26.88 6.84 -8.98
CA GLY A 282 25.79 5.95 -9.35
C GLY A 282 25.06 5.28 -8.17
N LYS A 283 25.31 5.68 -6.93
CA LYS A 283 24.70 5.07 -5.75
C LYS A 283 23.55 5.91 -5.20
N ASN A 284 22.48 5.26 -4.80
CA ASN A 284 21.47 5.82 -3.92
C ASN A 284 21.89 5.61 -2.46
N LYS A 285 21.92 6.67 -1.67
CA LYS A 285 22.31 6.60 -0.25
C LYS A 285 21.17 6.27 0.71
N GLU A 286 19.96 6.42 0.27
CA GLU A 286 18.77 6.35 1.15
C GLU A 286 18.08 5.00 1.02
N ASN A 287 17.97 4.28 2.15
CA ASN A 287 17.06 3.15 2.29
C ASN A 287 15.64 3.68 2.54
N LEU A 288 14.63 2.91 2.15
CA LEU A 288 13.23 3.29 2.31
C LEU A 288 12.63 2.63 3.57
N PRO A 289 12.25 3.40 4.60
CA PRO A 289 11.56 2.85 5.76
C PRO A 289 10.16 2.38 5.37
N ILE A 290 9.77 1.19 5.82
CA ILE A 290 8.48 0.58 5.52
C ILE A 290 7.59 0.62 6.76
N VAL A 291 7.72 -0.38 7.64
CA VAL A 291 6.84 -0.61 8.78
C VAL A 291 7.65 -0.63 10.08
N PRO A 292 7.23 0.13 11.11
CA PRO A 292 7.82 0.02 12.44
C PRO A 292 7.55 -1.36 13.04
N ILE A 293 8.48 -1.84 13.85
CA ILE A 293 8.37 -3.12 14.52
C ILE A 293 7.87 -2.93 15.96
N ASP A 294 6.74 -3.55 16.28
CA ASP A 294 6.37 -3.86 17.65
C ASP A 294 6.87 -5.26 17.96
N PHE A 295 7.85 -5.37 18.87
CA PHE A 295 8.54 -6.63 19.16
C PHE A 295 7.63 -7.72 19.73
N LYS A 296 6.59 -7.35 20.47
CA LYS A 296 5.64 -8.31 21.04
C LYS A 296 4.63 -8.75 19.99
N LYS A 297 4.06 -7.80 19.25
CA LYS A 297 3.07 -8.07 18.20
C LYS A 297 3.66 -8.96 17.10
N LEU A 298 4.92 -8.73 16.71
CA LEU A 298 5.60 -9.52 15.67
C LEU A 298 5.68 -11.01 16.02
N LEU A 299 5.75 -11.38 17.31
CA LEU A 299 5.80 -12.80 17.73
C LEU A 299 4.48 -13.54 17.51
N ASP A 300 3.36 -12.84 17.55
CA ASP A 300 2.02 -13.40 17.42
C ASP A 300 1.49 -13.36 15.99
N GLU A 301 2.16 -12.65 15.07
CA GLU A 301 1.76 -12.54 13.67
C GLU A 301 2.10 -13.80 12.88
N THR A 302 1.19 -14.19 11.97
CA THR A 302 1.50 -15.06 10.83
C THR A 302 2.00 -14.20 9.67
N TRP A 303 2.71 -14.80 8.70
CA TRP A 303 3.15 -14.05 7.52
C TRP A 303 1.98 -13.46 6.74
N GLU A 304 0.92 -14.22 6.57
CA GLU A 304 -0.29 -13.86 5.82
C GLU A 304 -1.03 -12.67 6.43
N GLU A 305 -0.94 -12.49 7.76
CA GLU A 305 -1.60 -11.42 8.52
C GLU A 305 -0.63 -10.34 8.98
N SER A 306 0.66 -10.47 8.65
CA SER A 306 1.69 -9.54 9.10
C SER A 306 1.48 -8.14 8.54
N GLU A 307 1.80 -7.15 9.37
CA GLU A 307 1.72 -5.74 8.98
C GLU A 307 2.68 -5.42 7.83
N LEU A 308 3.86 -6.05 7.80
CA LEU A 308 4.83 -5.87 6.71
C LEU A 308 4.30 -6.36 5.37
N ARG A 309 3.72 -7.57 5.35
CA ARG A 309 3.15 -8.15 4.14
C ARG A 309 1.98 -7.33 3.64
N SER A 310 1.04 -7.00 4.53
CA SER A 310 -0.14 -6.20 4.19
C SER A 310 0.27 -4.83 3.64
N PHE A 311 1.20 -4.15 4.29
CA PHE A 311 1.70 -2.86 3.83
C PHE A 311 2.28 -2.94 2.42
N LEU A 312 3.16 -3.91 2.14
CA LEU A 312 3.82 -4.03 0.85
C LEU A 312 2.90 -4.56 -0.27
N ASP A 313 1.94 -5.45 0.04
CA ASP A 313 0.95 -5.95 -0.94
C ASP A 313 -0.05 -4.86 -1.35
N GLU A 314 -0.45 -3.99 -0.42
CA GLU A 314 -1.48 -2.96 -0.64
C GLU A 314 -0.92 -1.64 -1.20
N ASN A 315 0.32 -1.28 -0.84
CA ASN A 315 0.87 0.03 -1.16
C ASN A 315 1.56 0.07 -2.52
N ARG A 316 1.47 1.24 -3.13
CA ARG A 316 2.12 1.58 -4.38
C ARG A 316 3.06 2.75 -4.16
N PHE A 317 4.23 2.68 -4.76
CA PHE A 317 5.22 3.73 -4.71
C PHE A 317 5.28 4.48 -6.04
N PHE A 318 5.49 5.78 -5.96
CA PHE A 318 5.79 6.61 -7.10
C PHE A 318 7.20 7.16 -6.92
N PHE A 319 8.16 6.57 -7.63
CA PHE A 319 9.55 7.01 -7.60
C PHE A 319 9.75 8.14 -8.61
N VAL A 320 10.33 9.25 -8.14
CA VAL A 320 10.78 10.37 -8.98
C VAL A 320 12.30 10.47 -8.82
N VAL A 321 13.03 10.32 -9.91
CA VAL A 321 14.48 10.06 -9.91
C VAL A 321 15.24 11.28 -10.35
N PHE A 322 16.13 11.76 -9.47
CA PHE A 322 17.12 12.78 -9.78
C PHE A 322 18.52 12.18 -9.68
N LYS A 323 19.35 12.49 -10.67
CA LYS A 323 20.76 12.07 -10.69
C LYS A 323 21.66 13.29 -10.64
N LYS A 324 22.67 13.24 -9.81
CA LYS A 324 23.66 14.28 -9.69
C LYS A 324 24.58 14.28 -10.92
N GLU A 325 24.70 15.42 -11.57
CA GLU A 325 25.52 15.64 -12.76
C GLU A 325 26.09 17.05 -12.70
N ALA A 326 27.40 17.19 -12.83
CA ALA A 326 28.08 18.49 -12.75
C ALA A 326 27.74 19.32 -11.49
N GLY A 327 27.52 18.64 -10.35
CA GLY A 327 27.19 19.27 -9.08
C GLY A 327 25.72 19.57 -8.81
N GLU A 328 24.83 19.39 -9.78
CA GLU A 328 23.38 19.60 -9.66
C GLU A 328 22.60 18.27 -9.83
N TYR A 329 21.43 18.19 -9.19
CA TYR A 329 20.55 17.05 -9.39
C TYR A 329 19.59 17.30 -10.56
N ARG A 330 19.70 16.49 -11.64
CA ARG A 330 18.85 16.57 -12.82
C ARG A 330 17.80 15.47 -12.81
N LEU A 331 16.55 15.84 -13.13
CA LEU A 331 15.45 14.91 -13.23
C LEU A 331 15.71 13.91 -14.37
N LYS A 332 15.64 12.61 -14.04
CA LYS A 332 15.81 11.51 -15.01
C LYS A 332 14.48 10.91 -15.45
N GLY A 333 13.48 10.94 -14.59
CA GLY A 333 12.15 10.43 -14.88
C GLY A 333 11.43 9.98 -13.62
N CYS A 334 10.40 9.19 -13.82
CA CYS A 334 9.59 8.63 -12.75
C CYS A 334 9.04 7.26 -13.14
N THR A 335 8.61 6.50 -12.15
CA THR A 335 7.91 5.24 -12.37
C THR A 335 6.99 4.91 -11.19
N PHE A 336 5.84 4.31 -11.49
CA PHE A 336 5.05 3.62 -10.47
C PHE A 336 5.62 2.24 -10.24
N TRP A 337 5.65 1.84 -8.97
CA TRP A 337 6.16 0.54 -8.60
C TRP A 337 5.40 -0.04 -7.41
N ASN A 338 5.18 -1.32 -7.43
CA ASN A 338 4.75 -2.15 -6.31
C ASN A 338 5.66 -3.37 -6.22
N ILE A 339 5.78 -3.95 -5.05
CA ILE A 339 6.65 -5.11 -4.87
C ILE A 339 6.11 -6.33 -5.64
N PRO A 340 6.93 -7.05 -6.42
CA PRO A 340 6.55 -8.33 -7.01
C PRO A 340 6.20 -9.35 -5.93
N VAL A 341 5.17 -10.18 -6.18
CA VAL A 341 4.75 -11.23 -5.24
C VAL A 341 5.88 -12.21 -4.93
N SER A 342 6.73 -12.52 -5.92
CA SER A 342 7.91 -13.36 -5.74
C SER A 342 8.90 -12.80 -4.72
N ASP A 343 9.13 -11.51 -4.75
CA ASP A 343 10.05 -10.83 -3.83
C ASP A 343 9.43 -10.69 -2.43
N LEU A 344 8.12 -10.38 -2.40
CA LEU A 344 7.34 -10.26 -1.17
C LEU A 344 7.30 -11.58 -0.40
N ASP A 345 6.82 -12.65 -1.03
CA ASP A 345 6.68 -13.98 -0.40
C ASP A 345 8.03 -14.76 -0.37
N GLY A 346 9.07 -14.22 -1.01
CA GLY A 346 10.45 -14.73 -1.00
C GLY A 346 11.34 -14.04 0.04
N GLU A 347 12.20 -13.14 -0.42
CA GLU A 347 13.23 -12.49 0.39
C GLU A 347 12.68 -11.60 1.51
N VAL A 348 11.58 -10.89 1.28
CA VAL A 348 10.96 -10.07 2.35
C VAL A 348 10.39 -10.96 3.45
N ARG A 349 9.69 -12.06 3.09
CA ARG A 349 9.23 -13.06 4.05
C ARG A 349 10.40 -13.66 4.84
N ARG A 350 11.52 -13.95 4.19
CA ARG A 350 12.72 -14.46 4.87
C ARG A 350 13.24 -13.47 5.91
N CYS A 351 13.38 -12.20 5.56
CA CYS A 351 13.81 -11.14 6.49
C CYS A 351 12.84 -11.02 7.69
N TRP A 352 11.54 -11.03 7.44
CA TRP A 352 10.52 -10.98 8.49
C TRP A 352 10.62 -12.17 9.44
N LYS A 353 10.76 -13.40 8.89
CA LYS A 353 10.87 -14.63 9.67
C LYS A 353 12.14 -14.64 10.52
N GLU A 354 13.29 -14.27 9.96
CA GLU A 354 14.56 -14.15 10.69
C GLU A 354 14.47 -13.13 11.84
N ALA A 355 13.78 -11.99 11.62
CA ALA A 355 13.54 -11.01 12.67
C ALA A 355 12.67 -11.60 13.80
N GLN A 356 11.58 -12.29 13.46
CA GLN A 356 10.67 -12.95 14.42
C GLN A 356 11.42 -14.01 15.24
N GLU A 357 12.21 -14.88 14.59
CA GLU A 357 12.99 -15.93 15.24
C GLU A 357 14.08 -15.33 16.16
N THR A 358 14.73 -14.25 15.72
CA THR A 358 15.74 -13.55 16.55
C THR A 358 15.11 -12.95 17.80
N ILE A 359 13.95 -12.29 17.68
CA ILE A 359 13.25 -11.74 18.84
C ILE A 359 12.78 -12.86 19.78
N LYS A 360 12.27 -13.97 19.23
CA LYS A 360 11.81 -15.13 20.00
C LYS A 360 12.91 -15.79 20.84
N ARG A 361 14.11 -15.93 20.27
CA ARG A 361 15.25 -16.53 21.00
C ARG A 361 15.96 -15.55 21.95
N GLY A 362 15.58 -14.28 21.93
CA GLY A 362 16.23 -13.18 22.65
C GLY A 362 17.27 -12.47 21.82
N VAL A 363 17.06 -11.17 21.57
CA VAL A 363 17.97 -10.32 20.80
C VAL A 363 19.31 -10.18 21.54
N LYS A 364 20.41 -10.43 20.82
CA LYS A 364 21.76 -10.19 21.36
C LYS A 364 22.10 -8.72 21.20
N LEU A 365 22.46 -8.06 22.31
CA LEU A 365 22.92 -6.68 22.30
C LEU A 365 24.42 -6.69 22.68
N VAL A 366 25.28 -6.31 21.72
CA VAL A 366 26.73 -6.28 21.89
C VAL A 366 27.17 -4.83 21.95
N GLU A 367 27.81 -4.47 23.09
CA GLU A 367 28.40 -3.16 23.28
C GLU A 367 29.53 -2.92 22.29
N GLU A 368 29.51 -1.79 21.63
CA GLU A 368 30.55 -1.31 20.74
C GLU A 368 30.93 0.14 21.08
N LYS A 369 32.18 0.39 21.34
CA LYS A 369 32.70 1.73 21.61
C LYS A 369 33.28 2.35 20.35
N TRP A 370 32.66 3.41 19.87
CA TRP A 370 33.16 4.13 18.72
C TRP A 370 34.43 4.95 19.05
N LYS A 371 35.23 5.30 18.02
CA LYS A 371 36.43 6.13 18.17
C LYS A 371 36.18 7.48 18.85
N SER A 372 34.92 7.99 18.74
CA SER A 372 34.45 9.20 19.41
C SER A 372 34.16 9.03 20.91
N GLY A 373 34.35 7.81 21.45
CA GLY A 373 33.98 7.47 22.83
C GLY A 373 32.51 7.14 23.02
N LYS A 374 31.67 7.29 22.01
CA LYS A 374 30.24 6.96 22.06
C LYS A 374 30.07 5.45 22.14
N ILE A 375 29.27 5.00 23.12
CA ILE A 375 28.83 3.62 23.25
C ILE A 375 27.56 3.43 22.44
N ILE A 376 27.54 2.39 21.59
CA ILE A 376 26.37 1.90 20.90
C ILE A 376 26.21 0.40 21.15
N TYR A 377 24.99 -0.10 20.97
CA TYR A 377 24.72 -1.54 21.06
C TYR A 377 24.30 -2.04 19.69
N ARG A 378 25.08 -2.99 19.15
CA ARG A 378 24.69 -3.72 17.94
C ARG A 378 23.74 -4.85 18.33
N ASN A 379 22.73 -5.05 17.52
CA ASN A 379 21.82 -6.18 17.65
C ASN A 379 22.04 -7.18 16.50
N ASP A 380 21.51 -8.38 16.64
CA ASP A 380 21.60 -9.49 15.69
C ASP A 380 20.32 -9.67 14.85
N LEU A 381 19.48 -8.61 14.74
CA LEU A 381 18.38 -8.59 13.78
C LEU A 381 18.93 -8.54 12.34
N PRO A 382 18.20 -9.08 11.34
CA PRO A 382 18.67 -9.16 9.96
C PRO A 382 19.05 -7.79 9.41
N GLY A 383 20.33 -7.59 9.12
CA GLY A 383 20.90 -6.37 8.56
C GLY A 383 20.87 -6.35 7.04
N MET A 384 21.33 -5.23 6.45
CA MET A 384 21.36 -5.06 4.99
C MET A 384 22.28 -6.05 4.26
N ALA A 385 23.28 -6.63 4.94
CA ALA A 385 24.15 -7.64 4.36
C ALA A 385 23.51 -9.04 4.33
N ASP A 386 22.50 -9.29 5.16
CA ASP A 386 21.89 -10.60 5.34
C ASP A 386 20.76 -10.85 4.34
N ASN A 387 20.21 -9.80 3.75
CA ASN A 387 19.08 -9.88 2.82
C ASN A 387 19.21 -8.84 1.71
N GLN A 388 18.91 -9.24 0.47
CA GLN A 388 19.10 -8.38 -0.71
C GLN A 388 18.00 -7.31 -0.88
N ILE A 389 16.81 -7.52 -0.33
CA ILE A 389 15.63 -6.68 -0.54
C ILE A 389 15.30 -5.83 0.68
N ALA A 390 15.24 -6.46 1.86
CA ALA A 390 14.79 -5.81 3.08
C ALA A 390 15.74 -6.07 4.25
N HIS A 391 15.74 -5.18 5.23
CA HIS A 391 16.51 -5.33 6.46
C HIS A 391 15.80 -4.65 7.63
N VAL A 392 16.27 -4.94 8.84
CA VAL A 392 15.84 -4.26 10.05
C VAL A 392 16.88 -3.21 10.44
N ARG A 393 16.41 -2.00 10.73
CA ARG A 393 17.25 -0.89 11.15
C ARG A 393 16.49 0.00 12.13
N HIS A 394 17.23 0.66 13.02
CA HIS A 394 16.64 1.62 13.96
C HIS A 394 15.92 2.78 13.23
N LYS A 395 14.77 3.18 13.81
CA LYS A 395 13.99 4.35 13.39
C LYS A 395 13.58 5.16 14.62
N ALA A 396 14.57 5.79 15.23
CA ALA A 396 14.41 6.71 16.34
C ALA A 396 15.39 7.87 16.17
N ASP A 397 15.09 9.01 16.78
CA ASP A 397 15.97 10.18 16.73
C ASP A 397 17.31 9.90 17.42
N LYS A 398 17.26 9.14 18.53
CA LYS A 398 18.43 8.76 19.33
C LYS A 398 18.37 7.30 19.73
N THR A 399 19.52 6.73 20.01
CA THR A 399 19.64 5.37 20.56
C THR A 399 19.21 5.36 22.04
N ALA A 400 18.42 4.35 22.44
CA ALA A 400 17.97 4.18 23.81
C ALA A 400 17.87 2.69 24.16
N TYR A 401 18.34 2.32 25.37
CA TYR A 401 18.35 0.94 25.87
C TYR A 401 18.07 0.90 27.37
N LEU A 402 17.40 -0.17 27.82
CA LEU A 402 17.41 -0.64 29.19
C LEU A 402 17.90 -2.09 29.15
N LEU A 403 19.08 -2.33 29.72
CA LEU A 403 19.74 -3.63 29.73
C LEU A 403 19.33 -4.47 30.93
N GLU A 404 19.71 -5.75 30.91
CA GLU A 404 19.39 -6.71 31.97
C GLU A 404 19.99 -6.33 33.34
N ASP A 405 21.16 -5.72 33.35
CA ASP A 405 21.86 -5.21 34.53
C ASP A 405 21.28 -3.89 35.09
N GLY A 406 20.20 -3.37 34.48
CA GLY A 406 19.59 -2.10 34.82
C GLY A 406 20.24 -0.87 34.21
N THR A 407 21.27 -1.03 33.38
CA THR A 407 21.90 0.08 32.65
C THR A 407 20.91 0.76 31.71
N VAL A 408 20.76 2.09 31.86
CA VAL A 408 19.90 2.93 31.02
C VAL A 408 20.75 3.80 30.08
N VAL A 409 20.46 3.75 28.80
CA VAL A 409 21.07 4.60 27.78
C VAL A 409 20.00 5.37 27.05
N GLY A 410 20.16 6.69 26.93
CA GLY A 410 19.21 7.56 26.22
C GLY A 410 17.83 7.70 26.86
N ASP A 411 16.86 8.20 26.10
CA ASP A 411 15.46 8.33 26.56
C ASP A 411 14.66 7.08 26.16
N VAL A 412 14.62 6.12 27.08
CA VAL A 412 13.95 4.83 26.87
C VAL A 412 12.45 5.00 26.57
N LYS A 413 11.77 5.94 27.24
CA LYS A 413 10.33 6.17 27.05
C LYS A 413 10.01 6.71 25.66
N LYS A 414 10.89 7.57 25.14
CA LYS A 414 10.72 8.21 23.82
C LYS A 414 11.21 7.30 22.68
N ASP A 415 12.42 6.75 22.79
CA ASP A 415 13.16 6.20 21.64
C ASP A 415 13.29 4.67 21.66
N ALA A 416 12.81 3.96 22.68
CA ALA A 416 12.87 2.50 22.78
C ALA A 416 11.49 1.84 22.85
N LEU A 417 11.47 0.52 22.66
CA LEU A 417 10.33 -0.38 22.90
C LEU A 417 10.79 -1.60 23.72
N PRO A 418 9.87 -2.18 24.52
CA PRO A 418 10.19 -3.34 25.33
C PRO A 418 10.34 -4.60 24.49
N LEU A 419 11.42 -5.34 24.73
CA LEU A 419 11.62 -6.70 24.23
C LEU A 419 10.79 -7.69 25.09
N PRO A 420 10.50 -8.91 24.58
CA PRO A 420 9.77 -9.93 25.32
C PRO A 420 10.44 -10.35 26.64
N ASP A 421 11.77 -10.26 26.72
CA ASP A 421 12.59 -10.61 27.88
C ASP A 421 12.68 -9.50 28.96
N GLY A 422 11.99 -8.38 28.76
CA GLY A 422 11.94 -7.27 29.72
C GLY A 422 12.98 -6.18 29.48
N ARG A 423 14.01 -6.42 28.69
CA ARG A 423 14.95 -5.37 28.22
C ARG A 423 14.22 -4.41 27.27
N TRP A 424 14.81 -3.25 27.05
CA TRP A 424 14.31 -2.27 26.07
C TRP A 424 15.39 -1.97 25.05
N MET A 425 14.98 -1.90 23.80
CA MET A 425 15.86 -1.60 22.67
C MET A 425 15.31 -0.45 21.82
N THR A 426 16.18 0.34 21.25
CA THR A 426 15.86 1.40 20.30
C THR A 426 14.82 0.92 19.27
N LYS A 427 13.79 1.72 19.02
CA LYS A 427 12.74 1.44 18.03
C LYS A 427 13.34 1.01 16.70
N GLN A 428 12.83 -0.06 16.14
CA GLN A 428 13.26 -0.63 14.86
C GLN A 428 12.14 -0.52 13.82
N SER A 429 12.51 -0.58 12.55
CA SER A 429 11.59 -0.70 11.42
C SER A 429 12.16 -1.68 10.41
N PHE A 430 11.30 -2.24 9.57
CA PHE A 430 11.71 -2.84 8.31
C PHE A 430 12.01 -1.74 7.29
N TRP A 431 12.99 -1.95 6.44
CA TRP A 431 13.45 -1.03 5.40
C TRP A 431 13.68 -1.79 4.10
N LEU A 432 13.35 -1.19 2.94
CA LEU A 432 13.87 -1.66 1.65
C LEU A 432 15.30 -1.16 1.47
N ASN A 433 16.14 -2.04 0.92
CA ASN A 433 17.54 -1.74 0.64
C ASN A 433 17.67 -0.72 -0.49
N ASN A 434 18.54 0.24 -0.34
CA ASN A 434 18.83 1.21 -1.39
C ASN A 434 19.37 0.56 -2.68
N SER A 435 20.12 -0.54 -2.57
CA SER A 435 20.57 -1.34 -3.73
C SER A 435 19.40 -1.97 -4.48
N TYR A 436 18.40 -2.48 -3.76
CA TYR A 436 17.19 -3.03 -4.37
C TYR A 436 16.38 -1.95 -5.10
N ILE A 437 16.18 -0.78 -4.45
CA ILE A 437 15.53 0.36 -5.11
C ILE A 437 16.28 0.75 -6.39
N LEU A 438 17.61 0.79 -6.36
CA LEU A 438 18.41 1.11 -7.52
C LEU A 438 18.25 0.07 -8.66
N SER A 439 18.18 -1.23 -8.31
CA SER A 439 17.94 -2.29 -9.31
C SER A 439 16.58 -2.17 -9.98
N ILE A 440 15.54 -1.79 -9.23
CA ILE A 440 14.20 -1.49 -9.76
C ILE A 440 14.28 -0.34 -10.78
N LEU A 441 14.92 0.77 -10.41
CA LEU A 441 15.04 1.93 -11.29
C LEU A 441 15.79 1.58 -12.58
N HIS A 442 16.87 0.83 -12.50
CA HIS A 442 17.62 0.37 -13.67
C HIS A 442 16.76 -0.53 -14.58
N SER A 443 15.92 -1.40 -14.02
CA SER A 443 14.99 -2.24 -14.82
C SER A 443 13.92 -1.41 -15.54
N CYS A 444 13.61 -0.21 -15.02
CA CYS A 444 12.71 0.77 -15.64
C CYS A 444 13.43 1.76 -16.58
N GLY A 445 14.75 1.61 -16.80
CA GLY A 445 15.55 2.50 -17.66
C GLY A 445 15.88 3.87 -17.04
N LEU A 446 15.84 3.95 -15.69
CA LEU A 446 16.09 5.17 -14.91
C LEU A 446 17.42 5.14 -14.17
#